data_e9c75d043e4887a44c7d3db0820afcd4
#
_entry.id   e9c75d043e4887a44c7d3db0820afcd4
#
_cell.length_a   1.000
_cell.length_b   1.000
_cell.length_c   1.000
_cell.angle_alpha   90.00
_cell.angle_beta   90.00
_cell.angle_gamma   90.00
#
_symmetry.space_group_name_H-M   'P 1'
#
loop_
_entity.id
_entity.type
_entity.pdbx_description
1 polymer ?
#
loop_
_entity_poly.entity_id
_entity_poly.type
_entity_poly.pdbx_seq_one_letter_code
_entity_poly.pdbx_strand_id
1 'polypeptide(L)'
;MNTVLIAIIVVNVLISYKGFNDLSFFRKYEFHVGSIRSGEQIRMLSSGFLHADMTHLIFNMLTLWFFAPVVISYLGDFSFVLVYFGSLIFGSLLTMVFHKND
;
A
#
# COMPACT_ATOMS: atom_id res chain seq x y z
N MET A 1 7.00 -10.32 -18.74
CA MET A 1 6.84 -9.60 -17.47
C MET A 1 5.38 -9.66 -17.05
N ASN A 2 5.11 -9.84 -15.78
CA ASN A 2 3.75 -10.07 -15.29
C ASN A 2 2.92 -8.79 -15.30
N THR A 3 1.76 -8.83 -15.96
CA THR A 3 0.87 -7.67 -16.10
C THR A 3 0.31 -7.21 -14.76
N VAL A 4 -0.03 -8.15 -13.87
CA VAL A 4 -0.57 -7.82 -12.54
C VAL A 4 0.47 -7.07 -11.71
N LEU A 5 1.71 -7.54 -11.71
CA LEU A 5 2.80 -6.88 -11.00
C LEU A 5 3.04 -5.46 -11.53
N ILE A 6 3.07 -5.30 -12.85
CA ILE A 6 3.25 -3.98 -13.46
C ILE A 6 2.11 -3.05 -13.06
N ALA A 7 0.86 -3.53 -13.09
CA ALA A 7 -0.30 -2.72 -12.71
C ALA A 7 -0.18 -2.23 -11.27
N ILE A 8 0.20 -3.10 -10.35
CA ILE A 8 0.36 -2.73 -8.94
C ILE A 8 1.46 -1.68 -8.78
N ILE A 9 2.60 -1.87 -9.45
CA ILE A 9 3.71 -0.90 -9.39
C ILE A 9 3.27 0.45 -9.94
N VAL A 10 2.59 0.48 -11.08
CA VAL A 10 2.12 1.72 -11.71
C VAL A 10 1.15 2.45 -10.77
N VAL A 11 0.19 1.74 -10.18
CA VAL A 11 -0.77 2.35 -9.26
C VAL A 11 -0.06 2.95 -8.06
N ASN A 12 0.90 2.23 -7.46
CA ASN A 12 1.68 2.75 -6.34
C ASN A 12 2.43 4.03 -6.72
N VAL A 13 3.09 4.02 -7.87
CA VAL A 13 3.86 5.17 -8.34
C VAL A 13 2.95 6.37 -8.58
N LEU A 14 1.81 6.18 -9.26
CA LEU A 14 0.89 7.27 -9.58
C LEU A 14 0.28 7.87 -8.32
N ILE A 15 -0.18 7.03 -7.40
CA ILE A 15 -0.79 7.51 -6.15
C ILE A 15 0.24 8.24 -5.29
N SER A 16 1.45 7.70 -5.17
CA SER A 16 2.51 8.35 -4.39
C SER A 16 2.94 9.67 -5.02
N TYR A 17 3.06 9.71 -6.36
CA TYR A 17 3.40 10.95 -7.05
C TYR A 17 2.35 12.04 -6.80
N LYS A 18 1.08 11.67 -6.86
CA LYS A 18 -0.02 12.60 -6.54
C LYS A 18 0.12 13.09 -5.10
N GLY A 19 0.42 12.20 -4.16
CA GLY A 19 0.60 12.57 -2.75
C GLY A 19 1.80 13.48 -2.53
N PHE A 20 2.89 13.30 -3.28
CA PHE A 20 4.07 14.17 -3.17
C PHE A 20 3.79 15.60 -3.63
N ASN A 21 2.84 15.79 -4.55
CA ASN A 21 2.55 17.07 -5.15
C ASN A 21 1.25 17.71 -4.66
N ASP A 22 0.50 17.01 -3.82
CA ASP A 22 -0.80 17.49 -3.32
C ASP A 22 -0.96 17.06 -1.86
N LEU A 23 -0.65 17.97 -0.96
CA LEU A 23 -0.67 17.70 0.47
C LEU A 23 -2.08 17.35 0.97
N SER A 24 -3.11 17.98 0.42
CA SER A 24 -4.48 17.67 0.84
C SER A 24 -4.89 16.26 0.44
N PHE A 25 -4.47 15.80 -0.75
CA PHE A 25 -4.68 14.42 -1.17
C PHE A 25 -3.95 13.46 -0.24
N PHE A 26 -2.68 13.73 0.06
CA PHE A 26 -1.87 12.89 0.95
C PHE A 26 -2.54 12.76 2.33
N ARG A 27 -2.96 13.89 2.91
CA ARG A 27 -3.59 13.91 4.23
C ARG A 27 -4.94 13.23 4.26
N LYS A 28 -5.64 13.22 3.14
CA LYS A 28 -6.95 12.58 3.05
C LYS A 28 -6.85 11.06 3.06
N TYR A 29 -5.78 10.51 2.51
CA TYR A 29 -5.66 9.06 2.28
C TYR A 29 -4.54 8.41 3.07
N GLU A 30 -3.72 9.17 3.80
CA GLU A 30 -2.67 8.59 4.63
C GLU A 30 -3.25 7.79 5.79
N PHE A 31 -2.43 6.92 6.35
CA PHE A 31 -2.84 6.16 7.54
C PHE A 31 -2.98 7.11 8.72
N HIS A 32 -4.17 7.13 9.32
CA HIS A 32 -4.46 7.98 10.48
C HIS A 32 -5.46 7.27 11.36
N VAL A 33 -5.03 6.86 12.56
CA VAL A 33 -5.82 6.01 13.45
C VAL A 33 -7.15 6.67 13.83
N GLY A 34 -7.13 7.95 14.20
CA GLY A 34 -8.35 8.65 14.60
C GLY A 34 -9.39 8.72 13.48
N SER A 35 -8.95 9.00 12.26
CA SER A 35 -9.85 9.06 11.10
C SER A 35 -10.44 7.69 10.78
N ILE A 36 -9.62 6.63 10.85
CA ILE A 36 -10.08 5.27 10.60
C ILE A 36 -11.14 4.88 11.62
N ARG A 37 -10.92 5.20 12.89
CA ARG A 37 -11.87 4.90 13.96
C ARG A 37 -13.19 5.66 13.82
N SER A 38 -13.15 6.85 13.21
CA SER A 38 -14.36 7.63 12.97
C SER A 38 -15.08 7.29 11.66
N GLY A 39 -14.63 6.24 10.95
CA GLY A 39 -15.35 5.73 9.79
C GLY A 39 -14.61 5.78 8.46
N GLU A 40 -13.44 6.40 8.40
CA GLU A 40 -12.67 6.53 7.16
C GLU A 40 -11.80 5.31 6.94
N GLN A 41 -12.44 4.14 6.82
CA GLN A 41 -11.75 2.85 6.75
C GLN A 41 -11.00 2.65 5.44
N ILE A 42 -11.33 3.40 4.40
CA ILE A 42 -10.58 3.36 3.13
C ILE A 42 -9.10 3.64 3.34
N ARG A 43 -8.73 4.39 4.38
CA ARG A 43 -7.33 4.71 4.67
C ARG A 43 -6.51 3.48 5.03
N MET A 44 -7.14 2.40 5.49
CA MET A 44 -6.43 1.14 5.75
C MET A 44 -5.88 0.54 4.48
N LEU A 45 -6.55 0.79 3.35
CA LEU A 45 -6.13 0.30 2.05
C LEU A 45 -5.32 1.36 1.29
N SER A 46 -5.84 2.59 1.20
CA SER A 46 -5.21 3.65 0.41
C SER A 46 -3.82 4.02 0.93
N SER A 47 -3.61 3.96 2.24
CA SER A 47 -2.31 4.26 2.82
C SER A 47 -1.23 3.28 2.36
N GLY A 48 -1.59 2.07 1.96
CA GLY A 48 -0.65 1.09 1.44
C GLY A 48 -0.05 1.48 0.09
N PHE A 49 -0.71 2.38 -0.64
CA PHE A 49 -0.23 2.89 -1.93
C PHE A 49 0.42 4.26 -1.82
N LEU A 50 0.31 4.92 -0.66
CA LEU A 50 0.94 6.22 -0.41
C LEU A 50 2.27 6.00 0.29
N HIS A 51 3.32 6.62 -0.25
CA HIS A 51 4.65 6.58 0.35
C HIS A 51 5.02 7.98 0.81
N ALA A 52 5.67 8.06 1.97
CA ALA A 52 6.00 9.35 2.59
C ALA A 52 7.03 10.14 1.78
N ASP A 53 7.95 9.42 1.13
CA ASP A 53 9.00 10.05 0.33
C ASP A 53 9.46 9.13 -0.79
N MET A 54 10.30 9.67 -1.66
CA MET A 54 10.80 8.95 -2.83
C MET A 54 11.63 7.73 -2.45
N THR A 55 12.39 7.81 -1.37
CA THR A 55 13.24 6.70 -0.92
C THR A 55 12.38 5.49 -0.54
N HIS A 56 11.31 5.70 0.22
CA HIS A 56 10.39 4.63 0.59
C HIS A 56 9.72 4.03 -0.65
N LEU A 57 9.28 4.89 -1.58
CA LEU A 57 8.64 4.42 -2.80
C LEU A 57 9.57 3.54 -3.63
N ILE A 58 10.78 4.00 -3.86
CA ILE A 58 11.76 3.24 -4.65
C ILE A 58 12.09 1.92 -3.97
N PHE A 59 12.36 1.95 -2.67
CA PHE A 59 12.72 0.75 -1.92
C PHE A 59 11.60 -0.28 -1.97
N ASN A 60 10.36 0.14 -1.76
CA ASN A 60 9.22 -0.77 -1.78
C ASN A 60 8.96 -1.34 -3.17
N MET A 61 9.12 -0.52 -4.21
CA MET A 61 8.91 -1.00 -5.58
C MET A 61 10.01 -1.98 -6.00
N LEU A 62 11.25 -1.75 -5.58
CA LEU A 62 12.33 -2.70 -5.85
C LEU A 62 12.09 -4.02 -5.11
N THR A 63 11.67 -3.96 -3.85
CA THR A 63 11.35 -5.16 -3.08
C THR A 63 10.25 -5.96 -3.76
N LEU A 64 9.20 -5.28 -4.19
CA LEU A 64 8.08 -5.91 -4.88
C LEU A 64 8.54 -6.51 -6.22
N TRP A 65 9.36 -5.79 -6.96
CA TRP A 65 9.90 -6.24 -8.25
C TRP A 65 10.68 -7.55 -8.12
N PHE A 66 11.50 -7.67 -7.06
CA PHE A 66 12.33 -8.85 -6.85
C PHE A 66 11.55 -10.03 -6.27
N PHE A 67 10.61 -9.80 -5.36
CA PHE A 67 9.95 -10.89 -4.64
C PHE A 67 8.63 -11.33 -5.26
N ALA A 68 7.88 -10.43 -5.88
CA ALA A 68 6.58 -10.79 -6.44
C ALA A 68 6.66 -11.89 -7.50
N PRO A 69 7.64 -11.90 -8.43
CA PRO A 69 7.72 -12.98 -9.40
C PRO A 69 7.84 -14.36 -8.77
N VAL A 70 8.56 -14.47 -7.66
CA VAL A 70 8.69 -15.74 -6.93
C VAL A 70 7.33 -16.19 -6.38
N VAL A 71 6.63 -15.26 -5.73
CA VAL A 71 5.30 -15.54 -5.17
C VAL A 71 4.32 -15.94 -6.28
N ILE A 72 4.33 -15.18 -7.38
CA ILE A 72 3.44 -15.44 -8.52
C ILE A 72 3.73 -16.80 -9.14
N SER A 73 4.99 -17.18 -9.25
CA SER A 73 5.36 -18.47 -9.85
C SER A 73 4.88 -19.66 -9.03
N TYR A 74 4.81 -19.51 -7.71
CA TYR A 74 4.36 -20.58 -6.83
C TYR A 74 2.84 -20.57 -6.59
N LEU A 75 2.22 -19.39 -6.53
CA LEU A 75 0.83 -19.24 -6.10
C LEU A 75 -0.11 -18.76 -7.19
N GLY A 76 0.41 -18.21 -8.29
CA GLY A 76 -0.39 -17.64 -9.37
C GLY A 76 -0.80 -16.19 -9.11
N ASP A 77 -1.32 -15.54 -10.16
CA ASP A 77 -1.67 -14.13 -10.12
C ASP A 77 -2.76 -13.80 -9.11
N PHE A 78 -3.81 -14.61 -9.09
CA PHE A 78 -4.95 -14.35 -8.19
C PHE A 78 -4.52 -14.46 -6.73
N SER A 79 -3.76 -15.50 -6.39
CA SER A 79 -3.28 -15.67 -5.01
C SER A 79 -2.30 -14.58 -4.62
N PHE A 80 -1.46 -14.12 -5.55
CA PHE A 80 -0.57 -13.00 -5.29
C PHE A 80 -1.36 -11.73 -4.94
N VAL A 81 -2.42 -11.42 -5.69
CA VAL A 81 -3.27 -10.26 -5.41
C VAL A 81 -3.90 -10.38 -4.03
N LEU A 82 -4.41 -11.55 -3.68
CA LEU A 82 -4.98 -11.78 -2.35
C LEU A 82 -3.96 -11.57 -1.25
N VAL A 83 -2.74 -12.09 -1.43
CA VAL A 83 -1.66 -11.92 -0.45
C VAL A 83 -1.28 -10.45 -0.34
N TYR A 84 -1.17 -9.75 -1.46
CA TYR A 84 -0.78 -8.34 -1.47
C TYR A 84 -1.79 -7.47 -0.71
N PHE A 85 -3.06 -7.54 -1.09
CA PHE A 85 -4.10 -6.74 -0.43
C PHE A 85 -4.37 -7.21 0.99
N GLY A 86 -4.34 -8.52 1.22
CA GLY A 86 -4.50 -9.08 2.56
C GLY A 86 -3.40 -8.60 3.50
N SER A 87 -2.17 -8.50 3.02
CA SER A 87 -1.05 -8.00 3.81
C SER A 87 -1.21 -6.52 4.14
N LEU A 88 -1.70 -5.71 3.20
CA LEU A 88 -1.98 -4.29 3.47
C LEU A 88 -3.00 -4.14 4.59
N ILE A 89 -4.12 -4.84 4.49
CA ILE A 89 -5.20 -4.76 5.47
C ILE A 89 -4.73 -5.30 6.83
N PHE A 90 -4.04 -6.44 6.84
CA PHE A 90 -3.56 -7.05 8.08
C PHE A 90 -2.54 -6.15 8.78
N GLY A 91 -1.62 -5.55 8.01
CA GLY A 91 -0.65 -4.60 8.55
C GLY A 91 -1.34 -3.38 9.16
N SER A 92 -2.39 -2.87 8.50
CA SER A 92 -3.18 -1.75 9.01
C SER A 92 -3.90 -2.13 10.31
N LEU A 93 -4.48 -3.33 10.37
CA LEU A 93 -5.16 -3.81 11.59
C LEU A 93 -4.18 -3.93 12.75
N LEU A 94 -2.99 -4.50 12.51
CA LEU A 94 -1.96 -4.59 13.54
C LEU A 94 -1.54 -3.22 14.04
N THR A 95 -1.37 -2.26 13.14
CA THR A 95 -1.02 -0.89 13.50
C THR A 95 -2.13 -0.26 14.36
N MET A 96 -3.39 -0.49 14.00
CA MET A 96 -4.53 -0.01 14.79
C MET A 96 -4.52 -0.56 16.22
N VAL A 97 -4.16 -1.85 16.38
CA VAL A 97 -4.12 -2.48 17.69
C VAL A 97 -2.98 -1.91 18.54
N PHE A 98 -1.78 -1.75 17.94
CA PHE A 98 -0.60 -1.30 18.69
C PHE A 98 -0.53 0.21 18.87
N HIS A 99 -1.21 0.99 18.02
CA HIS A 99 -1.18 2.46 18.04
C HIS A 99 -2.59 3.05 18.19
N LYS A 100 -3.41 2.44 19.03
CA LYS A 100 -4.82 2.80 19.14
C LYS A 100 -5.09 4.21 19.67
N ASN A 101 -4.08 4.85 20.24
CA ASN A 101 -4.19 6.20 20.77
C ASN A 101 -3.50 7.27 19.90
N ASP A 102 -2.98 6.87 18.77
CA ASP A 102 -2.26 7.79 17.86
C ASP A 102 -3.20 8.59 16.98
#